data_16c658a4cdbf5e7ca0ce68e90c13c4b7
#
_entry.id   16c658a4cdbf5e7ca0ce68e90c13c4b7
#
_cell.length_a   1.000
_cell.length_b   1.000
_cell.length_c   1.000
_cell.angle_alpha   90.00
_cell.angle_beta   90.00
_cell.angle_gamma   90.00
#
_symmetry.space_group_name_H-M   'P 1'
#
loop_
_entity.id
_entity.type
_entity.pdbx_description
1 polymer ?
#
loop_
_entity_poly.entity_id
_entity_poly.type
_entity_poly.pdbx_seq_one_letter_code
_entity_poly.pdbx_strand_id
1 'polypeptide(L)'
;MRIGILGPIGSGKSTLAKMLSDFYKYPLLEEPVEKNPYLPYFYEDKETFALLSQNAFYSALFLLMWKTKDLPHVICDSTLYSNLVFAEMLRLEGFMTATEVALTYAIADAHLKRLPDLDMQVILVRPKDELFRYVRKRGRTIEKGQEDYLNFHYDNYY
;
A
#
# COMPACT_ATOMS: atom_id res chain seq x y z
N MET A 1 -18.39 -7.18 7.56
CA MET A 1 -17.74 -5.86 7.66
C MET A 1 -16.32 -5.97 7.16
N ARG A 2 -15.95 -5.12 6.20
CA ARG A 2 -14.64 -5.07 5.54
C ARG A 2 -13.95 -3.76 5.94
N ILE A 3 -12.84 -3.83 6.64
CA ILE A 3 -12.09 -2.67 7.11
C ILE A 3 -10.76 -2.59 6.38
N GLY A 4 -10.54 -1.49 5.67
CA GLY A 4 -9.26 -1.17 5.02
C GLY A 4 -8.44 -0.20 5.85
N ILE A 5 -7.12 -0.43 5.94
CA ILE A 5 -6.22 0.44 6.68
C ILE A 5 -5.26 1.09 5.70
N LEU A 6 -5.20 2.43 5.75
CA LEU A 6 -4.34 3.26 4.92
C LEU A 6 -3.38 4.06 5.80
N GLY A 7 -2.31 4.49 5.22
CA GLY A 7 -1.30 5.32 5.88
C GLY A 7 0.07 5.18 5.25
N PRO A 8 0.98 6.11 5.49
CA PRO A 8 2.31 6.09 4.90
C PRO A 8 3.16 4.92 5.41
N ILE A 9 4.31 4.73 4.78
CA ILE A 9 5.31 3.75 5.21
C ILE A 9 5.70 4.04 6.66
N GLY A 10 5.69 3.01 7.51
CA GLY A 10 6.03 3.16 8.93
C GLY A 10 4.89 3.65 9.85
N SER A 11 3.69 3.93 9.33
CA SER A 11 2.57 4.43 10.15
C SER A 11 2.00 3.43 11.15
N GLY A 12 2.29 2.14 11.02
CA GLY A 12 1.78 1.09 11.91
C GLY A 12 0.54 0.36 11.38
N LYS A 13 0.24 0.44 10.08
CA LYS A 13 -0.90 -0.26 9.44
C LYS A 13 -0.98 -1.73 9.85
N SER A 14 0.10 -2.47 9.61
CA SER A 14 0.15 -3.91 9.91
C SER A 14 -0.06 -4.23 11.38
N THR A 15 0.44 -3.36 12.27
CA THR A 15 0.23 -3.52 13.72
C THR A 15 -1.25 -3.34 14.07
N LEU A 16 -1.88 -2.28 13.57
CA LEU A 16 -3.30 -2.03 13.81
C LEU A 16 -4.16 -3.12 13.18
N ALA A 17 -3.87 -3.52 11.93
CA ALA A 17 -4.59 -4.56 11.22
C ALA A 17 -4.59 -5.88 12.02
N LYS A 18 -3.41 -6.26 12.53
CA LYS A 18 -3.28 -7.44 13.38
C LYS A 18 -4.07 -7.32 14.69
N MET A 19 -3.99 -6.20 15.36
CA MET A 19 -4.75 -5.96 16.60
C MET A 19 -6.26 -6.05 16.36
N LEU A 20 -6.77 -5.47 15.30
CA LEU A 20 -8.19 -5.53 14.94
C LEU A 20 -8.61 -6.96 14.57
N SER A 21 -7.79 -7.65 13.79
CA SER A 21 -8.02 -9.06 13.43
C SER A 21 -8.08 -9.95 14.67
N ASP A 22 -7.13 -9.79 15.59
CA ASP A 22 -7.08 -10.56 16.85
C ASP A 22 -8.28 -10.23 17.77
N PHE A 23 -8.69 -8.97 17.83
CA PHE A 23 -9.80 -8.52 18.67
C PHE A 23 -11.17 -9.00 18.14
N TYR A 24 -11.45 -8.77 16.87
CA TYR A 24 -12.72 -9.13 16.25
C TYR A 24 -12.79 -10.58 15.77
N LYS A 25 -11.66 -11.29 15.75
CA LYS A 25 -11.51 -12.63 15.14
C LYS A 25 -11.88 -12.64 13.64
N TYR A 26 -11.58 -11.53 12.96
CA TYR A 26 -11.76 -11.41 11.52
C TYR A 26 -10.49 -11.84 10.78
N PRO A 27 -10.61 -12.51 9.61
CA PRO A 27 -9.47 -12.81 8.76
C PRO A 27 -8.66 -11.55 8.42
N LEU A 28 -7.33 -11.66 8.46
CA LEU A 28 -6.40 -10.61 8.08
C LEU A 28 -5.89 -10.86 6.65
N LEU A 29 -6.00 -9.84 5.80
CA LEU A 29 -5.30 -9.79 4.51
C LEU A 29 -4.04 -8.95 4.68
N GLU A 30 -2.90 -9.61 4.73
CA GLU A 30 -1.59 -8.95 4.86
C GLU A 30 -1.13 -8.38 3.51
N GLU A 31 -0.50 -7.21 3.55
CA GLU A 31 0.11 -6.61 2.37
C GLU A 31 1.20 -7.53 1.80
N PRO A 32 1.13 -7.90 0.50
CA PRO A 32 2.02 -8.91 -0.07
C PRO A 32 3.40 -8.34 -0.47
N VAL A 33 4.09 -7.65 0.43
CA VAL A 33 5.37 -6.97 0.18
C VAL A 33 6.44 -7.93 -0.34
N GLU A 34 6.56 -9.10 0.28
CA GLU A 34 7.57 -10.10 -0.10
C GLU A 34 7.27 -10.80 -1.43
N LYS A 35 6.04 -10.68 -1.93
CA LYS A 35 5.62 -11.27 -3.21
C LYS A 35 5.86 -10.35 -4.40
N ASN A 36 6.30 -9.12 -4.17
CA ASN A 36 6.61 -8.20 -5.24
C ASN A 36 8.06 -8.39 -5.72
N PRO A 37 8.29 -9.05 -6.87
CA PRO A 37 9.64 -9.34 -7.36
C PRO A 37 10.40 -8.10 -7.81
N TYR A 38 9.69 -6.99 -8.07
CA TYR A 38 10.28 -5.74 -8.56
C TYR A 38 10.66 -4.78 -7.45
N LEU A 39 10.22 -5.02 -6.20
CA LEU A 39 10.44 -4.08 -5.12
C LEU A 39 11.93 -3.81 -4.81
N PRO A 40 12.83 -4.80 -4.80
CA PRO A 40 14.26 -4.54 -4.64
C PRO A 40 14.82 -3.65 -5.76
N TYR A 41 14.47 -3.95 -7.00
CA TYR A 41 14.91 -3.18 -8.17
C TYR A 41 14.32 -1.77 -8.20
N PHE A 42 13.08 -1.59 -7.72
CA PHE A 42 12.46 -0.26 -7.57
C PHE A 42 13.28 0.65 -6.67
N TYR A 43 13.84 0.15 -5.58
CA TYR A 43 14.69 0.97 -4.72
C TYR A 43 16.06 1.29 -5.33
N GLU A 44 16.52 0.51 -6.31
CA GLU A 44 17.75 0.76 -7.07
C GLU A 44 17.52 1.75 -8.22
N ASP A 45 16.43 1.58 -8.95
CA ASP A 45 16.04 2.41 -10.12
C ASP A 45 14.51 2.61 -10.12
N LYS A 46 14.09 3.69 -9.48
CA LYS A 46 12.67 3.99 -9.31
C LYS A 46 11.96 4.30 -10.62
N GLU A 47 12.62 5.01 -11.52
CA GLU A 47 12.03 5.42 -12.81
C GLU A 47 11.70 4.20 -13.67
N THR A 48 12.61 3.25 -13.79
CA THR A 48 12.39 2.03 -14.57
C THR A 48 11.37 1.08 -13.93
N PHE A 49 11.40 0.94 -12.60
CA PHE A 49 10.64 -0.11 -11.92
C PHE A 49 9.37 0.36 -11.19
N ALA A 50 9.05 1.67 -11.19
CA ALA A 50 7.86 2.18 -10.50
C ALA A 50 6.57 1.52 -10.99
N LEU A 51 6.28 1.57 -12.28
CA LEU A 51 5.07 0.98 -12.85
C LEU A 51 5.01 -0.53 -12.64
N LEU A 52 6.12 -1.25 -12.83
CA LEU A 52 6.18 -2.70 -12.66
C LEU A 52 5.92 -3.10 -11.20
N SER A 53 6.52 -2.37 -10.26
CA SER A 53 6.32 -2.59 -8.83
C SER A 53 4.88 -2.30 -8.41
N GLN A 54 4.29 -1.21 -8.90
CA GLN A 54 2.89 -0.87 -8.62
C GLN A 54 1.92 -1.92 -9.18
N ASN A 55 2.14 -2.39 -10.40
CA ASN A 55 1.31 -3.43 -11.01
C ASN A 55 1.42 -4.78 -10.27
N ALA A 56 2.60 -5.13 -9.78
CA ALA A 56 2.79 -6.34 -8.98
C ALA A 56 2.02 -6.25 -7.64
N PHE A 57 2.11 -5.13 -6.93
CA PHE A 57 1.31 -4.90 -5.72
C PHE A 57 -0.18 -4.92 -6.01
N TYR A 58 -0.62 -4.20 -7.05
CA TYR A 58 -2.02 -4.16 -7.45
C TYR A 58 -2.56 -5.58 -7.70
N SER A 59 -1.87 -6.36 -8.53
CA SER A 59 -2.30 -7.71 -8.90
C SER A 59 -2.37 -8.65 -7.69
N ALA A 60 -1.39 -8.56 -6.79
CA ALA A 60 -1.37 -9.38 -5.59
C ALA A 60 -2.48 -8.99 -4.59
N LEU A 61 -2.72 -7.68 -4.38
CA LEU A 61 -3.81 -7.18 -3.54
C LEU A 61 -5.17 -7.55 -4.12
N PHE A 62 -5.37 -7.36 -5.42
CA PHE A 62 -6.61 -7.75 -6.09
C PHE A 62 -6.91 -9.24 -5.89
N LEU A 63 -5.92 -10.10 -6.10
CA LEU A 63 -6.07 -11.55 -5.92
C LEU A 63 -6.45 -11.92 -4.47
N LEU A 64 -5.85 -11.27 -3.49
CA LEU A 64 -6.19 -11.48 -2.07
C LEU A 64 -7.64 -11.06 -1.79
N MET A 65 -8.05 -9.88 -2.25
CA MET A 65 -9.41 -9.38 -2.07
C MET A 65 -10.43 -10.24 -2.80
N TRP A 66 -10.11 -10.71 -4.00
CA TRP A 66 -10.96 -11.62 -4.76
C TRP A 66 -11.15 -12.97 -4.06
N LYS A 67 -10.10 -13.59 -3.55
CA LYS A 67 -10.17 -14.87 -2.82
C LYS A 67 -11.01 -14.80 -1.54
N THR A 68 -11.16 -13.62 -0.99
CA THR A 68 -11.90 -13.39 0.25
C THR A 68 -13.23 -12.64 0.05
N LYS A 69 -13.64 -12.43 -1.21
CA LYS A 69 -14.82 -11.62 -1.54
C LYS A 69 -16.12 -12.11 -0.90
N ASP A 70 -16.24 -13.41 -0.68
CA ASP A 70 -17.42 -14.04 -0.10
C ASP A 70 -17.38 -14.14 1.43
N LEU A 71 -16.28 -13.73 2.07
CA LEU A 71 -16.18 -13.68 3.53
C LEU A 71 -16.98 -12.50 4.08
N PRO A 72 -17.77 -12.69 5.15
CA PRO A 72 -18.62 -11.62 5.70
C PRO A 72 -17.81 -10.53 6.40
N HIS A 73 -16.60 -10.87 6.87
CA HIS A 73 -15.74 -9.97 7.63
C HIS A 73 -14.29 -10.14 7.21
N VAL A 74 -13.55 -9.02 7.05
CA VAL A 74 -12.13 -9.01 6.67
C VAL A 74 -11.46 -7.74 7.16
N ILE A 75 -10.22 -7.85 7.64
CA ILE A 75 -9.33 -6.71 7.88
C ILE A 75 -8.26 -6.70 6.77
N CYS A 76 -8.09 -5.57 6.09
CA CYS A 76 -7.10 -5.40 5.02
C CYS A 76 -5.95 -4.50 5.50
N ASP A 77 -4.75 -5.07 5.62
CA ASP A 77 -3.50 -4.33 5.88
C ASP A 77 -2.94 -3.78 4.57
N SER A 78 -3.55 -2.90 3.99
CA SER A 78 -3.42 -2.24 2.70
C SER A 78 -4.60 -2.58 1.78
N THR A 79 -4.89 -1.69 0.85
CA THR A 79 -6.02 -1.77 -0.06
C THR A 79 -5.60 -1.36 -1.46
N LEU A 80 -6.45 -1.64 -2.46
CA LEU A 80 -6.24 -1.10 -3.81
C LEU A 80 -6.22 0.43 -3.84
N TYR A 81 -6.95 1.09 -2.93
CA TYR A 81 -6.90 2.56 -2.80
C TYR A 81 -5.52 3.04 -2.32
N SER A 82 -4.87 2.32 -1.39
CA SER A 82 -3.48 2.61 -1.02
C SER A 82 -2.55 2.55 -2.22
N ASN A 83 -2.70 1.54 -3.08
CA ASN A 83 -1.89 1.40 -4.28
C ASN A 83 -2.08 2.59 -5.25
N LEU A 84 -3.31 3.09 -5.40
CA LEU A 84 -3.58 4.28 -6.22
C LEU A 84 -2.94 5.56 -5.63
N VAL A 85 -2.98 5.73 -4.31
CA VAL A 85 -2.29 6.83 -3.63
C VAL A 85 -0.80 6.77 -3.89
N PHE A 86 -0.17 5.59 -3.76
CA PHE A 86 1.25 5.41 -4.06
C PHE A 86 1.60 5.71 -5.52
N ALA A 87 0.77 5.29 -6.49
CA ALA A 87 0.98 5.60 -7.90
C ALA A 87 0.98 7.10 -8.15
N GLU A 88 0.04 7.84 -7.55
CA GLU A 88 0.00 9.30 -7.68
C GLU A 88 1.22 9.97 -7.03
N MET A 89 1.68 9.48 -5.89
CA MET A 89 2.89 9.99 -5.25
C MET A 89 4.13 9.78 -6.11
N LEU A 90 4.27 8.60 -6.73
CA LEU A 90 5.36 8.31 -7.66
C LEU A 90 5.31 9.23 -8.91
N ARG A 91 4.12 9.63 -9.34
CA ARG A 91 3.95 10.63 -10.39
C ARG A 91 4.41 12.02 -9.94
N LEU A 92 4.00 12.44 -8.76
CA LEU A 92 4.40 13.75 -8.20
C LEU A 92 5.92 13.85 -8.01
N GLU A 93 6.56 12.74 -7.67
CA GLU A 93 8.02 12.64 -7.51
C GLU A 93 8.75 12.46 -8.86
N GLY A 94 8.03 12.23 -9.95
CA GLY A 94 8.59 12.12 -11.29
C GLY A 94 9.00 10.70 -11.71
N PHE A 95 8.71 9.68 -10.92
CA PHE A 95 9.03 8.28 -11.23
C PHE A 95 7.95 7.56 -12.04
N MET A 96 6.76 8.13 -12.15
CA MET A 96 5.70 7.67 -13.05
C MET A 96 5.18 8.83 -13.90
N THR A 97 4.87 8.56 -15.15
CA THR A 97 4.22 9.50 -16.06
C THR A 97 2.73 9.62 -15.77
N ALA A 98 2.10 10.71 -16.19
CA ALA A 98 0.65 10.88 -16.11
C ALA A 98 -0.11 9.76 -16.86
N THR A 99 0.44 9.27 -17.96
CA THR A 99 -0.16 8.17 -18.73
C THR A 99 -0.13 6.86 -17.94
N GLU A 100 0.98 6.53 -17.29
CA GLU A 100 1.10 5.31 -16.47
C GLU A 100 0.14 5.33 -15.28
N VAL A 101 -0.01 6.47 -14.62
CA VAL A 101 -0.98 6.62 -13.54
C VAL A 101 -2.41 6.51 -14.07
N ALA A 102 -2.73 7.13 -15.20
CA ALA A 102 -4.05 7.02 -15.82
C ALA A 102 -4.39 5.56 -16.18
N LEU A 103 -3.44 4.78 -16.67
CA LEU A 103 -3.60 3.35 -16.92
C LEU A 103 -3.87 2.58 -15.61
N THR A 104 -3.15 2.90 -14.55
CA THR A 104 -3.37 2.28 -13.23
C THR A 104 -4.78 2.56 -12.71
N TYR A 105 -5.27 3.80 -12.83
CA TYR A 105 -6.64 4.15 -12.46
C TYR A 105 -7.70 3.46 -13.34
N ALA A 106 -7.46 3.37 -14.66
CA ALA A 106 -8.38 2.69 -15.56
C ALA A 106 -8.52 1.19 -15.24
N ILE A 107 -7.41 0.52 -14.92
CA ILE A 107 -7.42 -0.88 -14.47
C ILE A 107 -8.19 -0.99 -13.14
N ALA A 108 -7.95 -0.10 -12.19
CA ALA A 108 -8.63 -0.11 -10.91
C ALA A 108 -10.15 0.11 -11.06
N ASP A 109 -10.59 1.07 -11.86
CA ASP A 109 -12.02 1.32 -12.11
C ASP A 109 -12.71 0.09 -12.71
N ALA A 110 -12.06 -0.60 -13.64
CA ALA A 110 -12.60 -1.82 -14.24
C ALA A 110 -12.73 -2.98 -13.25
N HIS A 111 -11.84 -3.07 -12.27
CA HIS A 111 -11.74 -4.20 -11.35
C HIS A 111 -12.45 -3.98 -10.02
N LEU A 112 -12.45 -2.77 -9.46
CA LEU A 112 -13.08 -2.47 -8.16
C LEU A 112 -14.56 -2.84 -8.16
N LYS A 113 -15.27 -2.64 -9.28
CA LYS A 113 -16.67 -3.03 -9.45
C LYS A 113 -16.94 -4.54 -9.31
N ARG A 114 -15.90 -5.36 -9.28
CA ARG A 114 -15.98 -6.83 -9.15
C ARG A 114 -15.67 -7.32 -7.73
N LEU A 115 -15.33 -6.40 -6.84
CA LEU A 115 -15.01 -6.68 -5.44
C LEU A 115 -16.10 -6.09 -4.55
N PRO A 116 -16.33 -6.67 -3.37
CA PRO A 116 -17.16 -6.03 -2.35
C PRO A 116 -16.53 -4.71 -1.88
N ASP A 117 -17.37 -3.72 -1.64
CA ASP A 117 -16.94 -2.45 -1.07
C ASP A 117 -16.33 -2.61 0.33
N LEU A 118 -15.49 -1.67 0.71
CA LEU A 118 -15.05 -1.53 2.09
C LEU A 118 -16.13 -0.79 2.88
N ASP A 119 -16.56 -1.36 4.00
CA ASP A 119 -17.51 -0.70 4.92
C ASP A 119 -16.86 0.46 5.66
N MET A 120 -15.53 0.38 5.88
CA MET A 120 -14.76 1.38 6.60
C MET A 120 -13.33 1.47 6.06
N GLN A 121 -12.83 2.70 5.96
CA GLN A 121 -11.41 2.97 5.72
C GLN A 121 -10.84 3.77 6.89
N VAL A 122 -9.76 3.26 7.47
CA VAL A 122 -9.05 3.90 8.57
C VAL A 122 -7.74 4.45 8.05
N ILE A 123 -7.55 5.77 8.14
CA ILE A 123 -6.30 6.43 7.74
C ILE A 123 -5.48 6.70 8.99
N LEU A 124 -4.27 6.13 9.03
CA LEU A 124 -3.33 6.37 10.13
C LEU A 124 -2.51 7.63 9.88
N VAL A 125 -2.64 8.58 10.78
CA VAL A 125 -1.86 9.82 10.78
C VAL A 125 -0.80 9.75 11.89
N ARG A 126 0.46 10.04 11.53
CA ARG A 126 1.57 10.09 12.50
C ARG A 126 2.50 11.25 12.19
N PRO A 127 3.11 11.86 13.22
CA PRO A 127 4.19 12.82 13.04
C PRO A 127 5.36 12.22 12.25
N LYS A 128 5.98 13.01 11.41
CA LYS A 128 7.04 12.58 10.46
C LYS A 128 8.25 11.95 11.17
N ASP A 129 8.66 12.51 12.29
CA ASP A 129 9.76 11.98 13.11
C ASP A 129 9.46 10.57 13.66
N GLU A 130 8.21 10.31 14.03
CA GLU A 130 7.77 8.97 14.43
C GLU A 130 7.81 7.98 13.26
N LEU A 131 7.39 8.38 12.06
CA LEU A 131 7.44 7.53 10.88
C LEU A 131 8.87 7.07 10.60
N PHE A 132 9.85 8.00 10.60
CA PHE A 132 11.26 7.66 10.47
C PHE A 132 11.77 6.74 11.57
N ARG A 133 11.37 6.99 12.81
CA ARG A 133 11.76 6.13 13.94
C ARG A 133 11.26 4.69 13.74
N TYR A 134 10.03 4.50 13.29
CA TYR A 134 9.47 3.17 13.06
C TYR A 134 10.07 2.45 11.85
N VAL A 135 10.34 3.17 10.77
CA VAL A 135 11.05 2.60 9.61
C VAL A 135 12.45 2.11 10.00
N ARG A 136 13.22 2.93 10.72
CA ARG A 136 14.54 2.55 11.21
C ARG A 136 14.49 1.36 12.16
N LYS A 137 13.50 1.33 13.09
CA LYS A 137 13.30 0.22 14.02
C LYS A 137 12.96 -1.08 13.31
N ARG A 138 12.15 -1.01 12.24
CA ARG A 138 11.79 -2.17 11.41
C ARG A 138 13.00 -2.73 10.67
N GLY A 139 13.93 -1.88 10.24
CA GLY A 139 15.24 -2.26 9.72
C GLY A 139 15.23 -3.01 8.39
N ARG A 140 14.25 -2.79 7.51
CA ARG A 140 14.27 -3.36 6.16
C ARG A 140 15.47 -2.84 5.38
N THR A 141 16.30 -3.75 4.86
CA THR A 141 17.53 -3.41 4.15
C THR A 141 17.26 -2.55 2.91
N ILE A 142 16.17 -2.81 2.20
CA ILE A 142 15.77 -2.08 0.99
C ILE A 142 15.39 -0.61 1.25
N GLU A 143 15.10 -0.23 2.49
CA GLU A 143 14.75 1.14 2.89
C GLU A 143 15.96 1.96 3.35
N LYS A 144 17.14 1.33 3.50
CA LYS A 144 18.36 2.03 3.89
C LYS A 144 18.84 2.95 2.76
N GLY A 145 19.17 4.20 3.11
CA GLY A 145 19.61 5.20 2.13
C GLY A 145 18.48 5.78 1.28
N GLN A 146 17.21 5.59 1.68
CA GLN A 146 16.03 6.10 0.97
C GLN A 146 15.38 7.29 1.71
N GLU A 147 16.15 8.05 2.48
CA GLU A 147 15.63 9.14 3.31
C GLU A 147 14.90 10.20 2.49
N ASP A 148 15.41 10.58 1.33
CA ASP A 148 14.79 11.61 0.45
C ASP A 148 13.44 11.12 -0.10
N TYR A 149 13.37 9.87 -0.57
CA TYR A 149 12.14 9.24 -1.00
C TYR A 149 11.11 9.17 0.14
N LEU A 150 11.52 8.77 1.34
CA LEU A 150 10.65 8.71 2.50
C LEU A 150 10.20 10.11 2.94
N ASN A 151 11.08 11.11 2.87
CA ASN A 151 10.73 12.50 3.15
C ASN A 151 9.63 13.01 2.24
N PHE A 152 9.81 12.83 0.92
CA PHE A 152 8.80 13.23 -0.07
C PHE A 152 7.47 12.50 0.20
N HIS A 153 7.54 11.19 0.43
CA HIS A 153 6.39 10.37 0.74
C HIS A 153 5.60 10.90 1.95
N TYR A 154 6.29 11.22 3.05
CA TYR A 154 5.64 11.72 4.27
C TYR A 154 5.06 13.12 4.12
N ASP A 155 5.68 13.98 3.33
CA ASP A 155 5.22 15.35 3.09
C ASP A 155 3.99 15.41 2.17
N ASN A 156 3.72 14.37 1.39
CA ASN A 156 2.68 14.39 0.34
C ASN A 156 1.60 13.31 0.51
N TYR A 157 1.65 12.47 1.55
CA TYR A 157 0.70 11.36 1.70
C TYR A 157 -0.72 11.81 2.07
N TYR A 158 -0.87 12.92 2.81
CA TYR A 158 -2.16 13.36 3.36
C TYR A 158 -2.79 14.48 2.54
#